data_15de6e3aaf418d99501f30f23abbf050
#
_entry.id   15de6e3aaf418d99501f30f23abbf050
#
_cell.length_a   1.000
_cell.length_b   1.000
_cell.length_c   1.000
_cell.angle_alpha   90.00
_cell.angle_beta   90.00
_cell.angle_gamma   90.00
#
_symmetry.space_group_name_H-M   'P 1'
#
loop_
_entity.id
_entity.type
_entity.pdbx_description
1 polymer ?
#
loop_
_entity_poly.entity_id
_entity_poly.type
_entity_poly.pdbx_seq_one_letter_code
_entity_poly.pdbx_strand_id
1 'polypeptide(L)'
;QKSDRKIIWYLTADSFAAAKSSPHLEVFRKRGIEVLLLTDTIDEWLIGHLGEFDGHEFRDVKRGELELDGDDKPEAESGKAKGGMHQALLDRLKQQLGNQVQEVRETDRLSESAACLVLGEHEMGAQMRKLMQATGQTVPEAKPILEVNPAHSLLLRLAAETDEARFADLALLLVDQAHLAEGGQLEAPGAFVQRLNRILLG
;
A
#
# COMPACT_ATOMS: atom_id res chain seq x y z
N GLN A 1 6.51 29.84 4.33
CA GLN A 1 5.19 30.03 3.70
C GLN A 1 4.50 28.66 3.73
N LYS A 2 3.50 28.50 4.64
CA LYS A 2 2.62 27.34 4.68
C LYS A 2 1.89 27.31 3.33
N SER A 3 2.03 26.21 2.60
CA SER A 3 1.26 25.97 1.39
C SER A 3 -0.19 25.76 1.81
N ASP A 4 -1.03 26.75 1.58
CA ASP A 4 -2.49 26.72 1.79
C ASP A 4 -3.17 25.90 0.65
N ARG A 5 -2.50 24.86 0.16
CA ARG A 5 -3.05 23.96 -0.85
C ARG A 5 -4.14 23.14 -0.22
N LYS A 6 -5.36 23.50 -0.52
CA LYS A 6 -6.51 22.68 -0.20
C LYS A 6 -6.46 21.43 -1.06
N ILE A 7 -6.43 20.27 -0.44
CA ILE A 7 -6.31 18.96 -1.10
C ILE A 7 -7.62 18.21 -0.91
N ILE A 8 -8.11 17.61 -2.00
CA ILE A 8 -9.18 16.63 -1.99
C ILE A 8 -8.55 15.25 -2.10
N TRP A 9 -8.51 14.54 -0.98
CA TRP A 9 -8.02 13.17 -0.94
C TRP A 9 -9.05 12.22 -1.52
N TYR A 10 -8.62 11.27 -2.34
CA TYR A 10 -9.50 10.24 -2.89
C TYR A 10 -8.85 8.87 -2.88
N LEU A 11 -9.70 7.84 -2.88
CA LEU A 11 -9.33 6.43 -3.00
C LEU A 11 -10.20 5.77 -4.06
N THR A 12 -9.59 5.13 -5.06
CA THR A 12 -10.30 4.31 -6.03
C THR A 12 -10.26 2.83 -5.62
N ALA A 13 -11.39 2.11 -5.73
CA ALA A 13 -11.47 0.69 -5.45
C ALA A 13 -12.57 0.02 -6.28
N ASP A 14 -12.52 -1.31 -6.41
CA ASP A 14 -13.49 -2.09 -7.20
C ASP A 14 -14.89 -2.15 -6.53
N SER A 15 -14.99 -1.80 -5.24
CA SER A 15 -16.26 -1.73 -4.51
C SER A 15 -16.17 -0.81 -3.31
N PHE A 16 -17.32 -0.33 -2.84
CA PHE A 16 -17.40 0.49 -1.63
C PHE A 16 -16.90 -0.26 -0.38
N ALA A 17 -17.17 -1.57 -0.29
CA ALA A 17 -16.68 -2.40 0.81
C ALA A 17 -15.15 -2.46 0.83
N ALA A 18 -14.51 -2.69 -0.32
CA ALA A 18 -13.05 -2.69 -0.46
C ALA A 18 -12.47 -1.30 -0.17
N ALA A 19 -13.07 -0.23 -0.70
CA ALA A 19 -12.65 1.13 -0.40
C ALA A 19 -12.68 1.41 1.11
N LYS A 20 -13.80 1.09 1.76
CA LYS A 20 -13.99 1.33 3.19
C LYS A 20 -13.04 0.53 4.08
N SER A 21 -12.62 -0.66 3.69
CA SER A 21 -11.69 -1.51 4.47
C SER A 21 -10.21 -1.30 4.11
N SER A 22 -9.91 -0.39 3.19
CA SER A 22 -8.56 -0.17 2.71
C SER A 22 -7.59 0.28 3.81
N PRO A 23 -6.39 -0.32 3.92
CA PRO A 23 -5.33 0.09 4.85
C PRO A 23 -4.89 1.54 4.66
N HIS A 24 -4.98 2.06 3.44
CA HIS A 24 -4.61 3.44 3.12
C HIS A 24 -5.43 4.49 3.86
N LEU A 25 -6.62 4.13 4.37
CA LEU A 25 -7.48 5.03 5.14
C LEU A 25 -7.11 5.13 6.62
N GLU A 26 -6.25 4.29 7.15
CA GLU A 26 -5.96 4.23 8.59
C GLU A 26 -5.46 5.56 9.13
N VAL A 27 -4.46 6.16 8.50
CA VAL A 27 -3.91 7.46 8.92
C VAL A 27 -4.93 8.59 8.78
N PHE A 28 -5.78 8.58 7.74
CA PHE A 28 -6.80 9.59 7.51
C PHE A 28 -7.89 9.52 8.58
N ARG A 29 -8.35 8.31 8.93
CA ARG A 29 -9.30 8.09 10.03
C ARG A 29 -8.73 8.56 11.36
N LYS A 30 -7.49 8.21 11.66
CA LYS A 30 -6.81 8.62 12.89
C LYS A 30 -6.71 10.15 13.02
N ARG A 31 -6.56 10.85 11.90
CA ARG A 31 -6.45 12.31 11.85
C ARG A 31 -7.78 13.02 11.60
N GLY A 32 -8.88 12.29 11.38
CA GLY A 32 -10.19 12.87 11.07
C GLY A 32 -10.24 13.58 9.71
N ILE A 33 -9.42 13.15 8.76
CA ILE A 33 -9.36 13.71 7.40
C ILE A 33 -10.34 12.95 6.52
N GLU A 34 -11.18 13.67 5.79
CA GLU A 34 -12.14 13.09 4.84
C GLU A 34 -11.43 12.62 3.56
N VAL A 35 -11.87 11.47 3.03
CA VAL A 35 -11.40 10.88 1.79
C VAL A 35 -12.59 10.50 0.92
N LEU A 36 -12.61 10.92 -0.34
CA LEU A 36 -13.61 10.50 -1.31
C LEU A 36 -13.37 9.04 -1.69
N LEU A 37 -14.41 8.20 -1.57
CA LEU A 37 -14.36 6.81 -2.00
C LEU A 37 -15.00 6.68 -3.38
N LEU A 38 -14.21 6.39 -4.38
CA LEU A 38 -14.57 6.33 -5.79
C LEU A 38 -14.57 4.86 -6.23
N THR A 39 -15.70 4.37 -6.73
CA THR A 39 -15.89 2.94 -7.02
C THR A 39 -16.37 2.65 -8.44
N ASP A 40 -16.61 3.68 -9.24
CA ASP A 40 -16.95 3.51 -10.63
C ASP A 40 -15.70 3.37 -11.50
N THR A 41 -15.77 2.51 -12.51
CA THR A 41 -14.61 2.21 -13.40
C THR A 41 -14.05 3.45 -14.09
N ILE A 42 -14.89 4.48 -14.30
CA ILE A 42 -14.51 5.71 -14.98
C ILE A 42 -13.91 6.77 -14.03
N ASP A 43 -14.05 6.61 -12.72
CA ASP A 43 -13.66 7.64 -11.75
C ASP A 43 -12.18 8.01 -11.82
N GLU A 44 -11.30 7.02 -11.95
CA GLU A 44 -9.86 7.26 -12.06
C GLU A 44 -9.52 8.07 -13.32
N TRP A 45 -10.19 7.78 -14.44
CA TRP A 45 -10.04 8.54 -15.67
C TRP A 45 -10.56 9.96 -15.52
N LEU A 46 -11.74 10.12 -14.90
CA LEU A 46 -12.36 11.43 -14.67
C LEU A 46 -11.47 12.33 -13.82
N ILE A 47 -10.99 11.85 -12.68
CA ILE A 47 -10.11 12.61 -11.78
C ILE A 47 -8.79 12.95 -12.45
N GLY A 48 -8.20 12.03 -13.23
CA GLY A 48 -6.97 12.28 -13.99
C GLY A 48 -7.10 13.40 -15.01
N HIS A 49 -8.31 13.66 -15.53
CA HIS A 49 -8.59 14.76 -16.46
C HIS A 49 -9.05 16.04 -15.78
N LEU A 50 -9.74 15.93 -14.63
CA LEU A 50 -10.25 17.08 -13.90
C LEU A 50 -9.11 17.85 -13.20
N GLY A 51 -8.10 17.13 -12.68
CA GLY A 51 -6.92 17.71 -12.03
C GLY A 51 -7.20 18.47 -10.73
N GLU A 52 -8.13 19.43 -10.77
CA GLU A 52 -8.52 20.26 -9.62
C GLU A 52 -10.02 20.55 -9.62
N PHE A 53 -10.58 20.87 -8.47
CA PHE A 53 -11.95 21.33 -8.32
C PHE A 53 -12.01 22.47 -7.29
N ASP A 54 -12.55 23.61 -7.69
CA ASP A 54 -12.68 24.83 -6.85
C ASP A 54 -11.36 25.25 -6.16
N GLY A 55 -10.24 25.15 -6.91
CA GLY A 55 -8.90 25.47 -6.40
C GLY A 55 -8.31 24.42 -5.45
N HIS A 56 -8.89 23.22 -5.40
CA HIS A 56 -8.39 22.09 -4.63
C HIS A 56 -7.83 21.04 -5.58
N GLU A 57 -6.59 20.61 -5.32
CA GLU A 57 -5.92 19.54 -6.06
C GLU A 57 -6.42 18.16 -5.60
N PHE A 58 -6.71 17.26 -6.56
CA PHE A 58 -7.00 15.86 -6.23
C PHE A 58 -5.71 15.08 -5.97
N ARG A 59 -5.67 14.35 -4.84
CA ARG A 59 -4.57 13.45 -4.50
C ARG A 59 -5.05 12.05 -4.15
N ASP A 60 -4.45 11.07 -4.80
CA ASP A 60 -4.71 9.66 -4.56
C ASP A 60 -3.96 9.19 -3.30
N VAL A 61 -4.70 8.64 -2.33
CA VAL A 61 -4.12 8.12 -1.08
C VAL A 61 -3.22 6.90 -1.29
N LYS A 62 -3.31 6.24 -2.45
CA LYS A 62 -2.48 5.07 -2.83
C LYS A 62 -1.16 5.45 -3.49
N ARG A 63 -0.89 6.73 -3.74
CA ARG A 63 0.29 7.18 -4.51
C ARG A 63 1.28 7.93 -3.65
N GLY A 64 2.55 7.69 -3.96
CA GLY A 64 3.67 8.46 -3.42
C GLY A 64 3.76 8.49 -1.90
N GLU A 65 4.48 9.47 -1.39
CA GLU A 65 4.57 9.76 0.04
C GLU A 65 3.41 10.67 0.47
N LEU A 66 2.81 10.35 1.62
CA LEU A 66 1.74 11.18 2.18
C LEU A 66 2.34 12.35 2.95
N GLU A 67 2.28 13.54 2.37
CA GLU A 67 2.53 14.79 3.07
C GLU A 67 1.21 15.29 3.67
N LEU A 68 0.88 14.84 4.86
CA LEU A 68 -0.28 15.32 5.59
C LEU A 68 0.15 16.55 6.41
N ASP A 69 -0.26 17.74 5.95
CA ASP A 69 -0.02 18.98 6.67
C ASP A 69 -0.66 18.95 8.06
N GLY A 70 0.15 19.14 9.08
CA GLY A 70 -0.29 19.26 10.46
C GLY A 70 0.89 19.20 11.42
N ASP A 71 1.00 20.18 12.31
CA ASP A 71 2.05 20.40 13.31
C ASP A 71 2.19 19.32 14.42
N ASP A 72 1.59 18.16 14.23
CA ASP A 72 1.80 16.96 15.03
C ASP A 72 2.52 15.88 14.20
N LYS A 73 3.75 16.19 13.74
CA LYS A 73 4.76 15.15 13.85
C LYS A 73 4.90 14.92 15.36
N PRO A 74 4.52 13.77 15.93
CA PRO A 74 5.16 13.40 17.16
C PRO A 74 6.64 13.51 16.84
N GLU A 75 7.42 14.16 17.69
CA GLU A 75 8.87 14.06 17.74
C GLU A 75 9.23 12.57 18.09
N ALA A 76 8.69 11.63 17.36
CA ALA A 76 9.21 10.32 17.16
C ALA A 76 10.26 10.53 16.09
N GLU A 77 11.45 10.96 16.56
CA GLU A 77 12.74 10.77 15.95
C GLU A 77 12.64 10.22 14.54
N SER A 78 12.58 11.13 13.55
CA SER A 78 12.79 10.84 12.14
C SER A 78 13.97 9.88 12.05
N GLY A 79 13.71 8.67 11.61
CA GLY A 79 14.54 7.48 11.65
C GLY A 79 16.00 7.64 11.26
N LYS A 80 16.83 8.04 12.21
CA LYS A 80 18.29 7.94 12.10
C LYS A 80 18.94 7.04 13.13
N ALA A 81 18.20 6.44 14.08
CA ALA A 81 18.79 5.65 15.15
C ALA A 81 18.23 4.22 15.34
N LYS A 82 17.23 3.78 14.55
CA LYS A 82 16.76 2.36 14.53
C LYS A 82 17.24 1.60 13.30
N GLY A 83 18.17 2.16 12.54
CA GLY A 83 18.47 1.85 11.15
C GLY A 83 19.07 0.47 10.82
N GLY A 84 19.62 -0.29 11.78
CA GLY A 84 20.36 -1.49 11.40
C GLY A 84 19.48 -2.75 11.26
N MET A 85 18.63 -3.04 12.24
CA MET A 85 17.83 -4.27 12.25
C MET A 85 16.62 -4.17 11.30
N HIS A 86 15.96 -3.02 11.26
CA HIS A 86 14.85 -2.78 10.35
C HIS A 86 15.32 -2.77 8.89
N GLN A 87 16.44 -2.11 8.58
CA GLN A 87 16.97 -2.10 7.22
C GLN A 87 17.34 -3.51 6.74
N ALA A 88 17.96 -4.33 7.59
CA ALA A 88 18.29 -5.72 7.26
C ALA A 88 17.03 -6.56 6.95
N LEU A 89 15.92 -6.34 7.69
CA LEU A 89 14.63 -6.98 7.40
C LEU A 89 14.07 -6.51 6.05
N LEU A 90 14.08 -5.21 5.77
CA LEU A 90 13.59 -4.65 4.49
C LEU A 90 14.38 -5.22 3.30
N ASP A 91 15.71 -5.28 3.41
CA ASP A 91 16.57 -5.84 2.37
C ASP A 91 16.29 -7.33 2.17
N ARG A 92 16.13 -8.10 3.25
CA ARG A 92 15.79 -9.53 3.19
C ARG A 92 14.41 -9.76 2.58
N LEU A 93 13.40 -8.94 2.94
CA LEU A 93 12.08 -8.96 2.31
C LEU A 93 12.18 -8.64 0.81
N LYS A 94 12.91 -7.58 0.44
CA LYS A 94 13.10 -7.21 -0.97
C LYS A 94 13.78 -8.32 -1.77
N GLN A 95 14.79 -8.95 -1.21
CA GLN A 95 15.48 -10.08 -1.84
C GLN A 95 14.53 -11.28 -2.03
N GLN A 96 13.73 -11.61 -1.03
CA GLN A 96 12.78 -12.73 -1.07
C GLN A 96 11.63 -12.49 -2.06
N LEU A 97 11.09 -11.26 -2.09
CA LEU A 97 9.98 -10.88 -2.96
C LEU A 97 10.40 -10.62 -4.40
N GLY A 98 11.68 -10.30 -4.62
CA GLY A 98 12.29 -10.15 -5.94
C GLY A 98 11.53 -9.17 -6.83
N ASN A 99 10.97 -9.70 -7.91
CA ASN A 99 10.28 -8.91 -8.93
C ASN A 99 8.80 -8.60 -8.63
N GLN A 100 8.24 -9.13 -7.53
CA GLN A 100 6.82 -8.89 -7.19
C GLN A 100 6.60 -7.45 -6.70
N VAL A 101 7.62 -6.82 -6.13
CA VAL A 101 7.57 -5.44 -5.65
C VAL A 101 8.76 -4.64 -6.19
N GLN A 102 8.59 -3.34 -6.40
CA GLN A 102 9.67 -2.45 -6.81
C GLN A 102 10.61 -2.18 -5.64
N GLU A 103 10.06 -1.94 -4.46
CA GLU A 103 10.75 -1.56 -3.25
C GLU A 103 10.00 -2.08 -2.02
N VAL A 104 10.68 -2.23 -0.89
CA VAL A 104 10.09 -2.46 0.44
C VAL A 104 10.57 -1.34 1.34
N ARG A 105 9.64 -0.62 1.98
CA ARG A 105 9.97 0.49 2.89
C ARG A 105 9.04 0.55 4.09
N GLU A 106 9.48 1.21 5.14
CA GLU A 106 8.65 1.50 6.33
C GLU A 106 7.67 2.64 6.04
N THR A 107 6.55 2.63 6.76
CA THR A 107 5.54 3.67 6.63
C THR A 107 4.88 3.99 7.96
N ASP A 108 4.50 5.27 8.13
CA ASP A 108 3.70 5.76 9.26
C ASP A 108 2.20 5.84 8.92
N ARG A 109 1.80 5.46 7.68
CA ARG A 109 0.38 5.48 7.27
C ARG A 109 -0.44 4.37 7.90
N LEU A 110 0.21 3.29 8.34
CA LEU A 110 -0.42 2.11 8.90
C LEU A 110 -0.38 2.13 10.43
N SER A 111 -1.49 1.77 11.06
CA SER A 111 -1.60 1.62 12.51
C SER A 111 -2.09 0.23 12.93
N GLU A 112 -2.92 -0.39 12.13
CA GLU A 112 -3.54 -1.70 12.39
C GLU A 112 -3.05 -2.77 11.41
N SER A 113 -2.85 -2.40 10.14
CA SER A 113 -2.40 -3.32 9.08
C SER A 113 -0.89 -3.53 9.10
N ALA A 114 -0.45 -4.73 8.70
CA ALA A 114 0.96 -5.10 8.61
C ALA A 114 1.66 -4.44 7.41
N ALA A 115 0.96 -4.33 6.28
CA ALA A 115 1.49 -3.79 5.04
C ALA A 115 0.37 -3.27 4.13
N CYS A 116 0.74 -2.42 3.18
CA CYS A 116 -0.07 -2.01 2.03
C CYS A 116 0.78 -1.88 0.77
N LEU A 117 0.13 -1.80 -0.39
CA LEU A 117 0.78 -1.63 -1.68
C LEU A 117 0.58 -0.21 -2.18
N VAL A 118 1.66 0.47 -2.48
CA VAL A 118 1.66 1.87 -2.96
C VAL A 118 2.11 1.89 -4.41
N LEU A 119 1.47 2.70 -5.22
CA LEU A 119 1.87 2.96 -6.59
C LEU A 119 2.89 4.09 -6.63
N GLY A 120 3.81 4.03 -7.58
CA GLY A 120 4.65 5.17 -7.91
C GLY A 120 3.80 6.39 -8.30
N GLU A 121 4.33 7.58 -8.11
CA GLU A 121 3.60 8.85 -8.31
C GLU A 121 3.01 8.97 -9.73
N HIS A 122 3.72 8.44 -10.73
CA HIS A 122 3.31 8.51 -12.14
C HIS A 122 2.80 7.19 -12.70
N GLU A 123 2.62 6.17 -11.85
CA GLU A 123 2.12 4.87 -12.30
C GLU A 123 0.61 4.89 -12.52
N MET A 124 0.17 4.10 -13.49
CA MET A 124 -1.25 3.95 -13.79
C MET A 124 -1.94 3.10 -12.73
N GLY A 125 -3.07 3.54 -12.21
CA GLY A 125 -3.85 2.79 -11.23
C GLY A 125 -4.50 1.53 -11.81
N ALA A 126 -5.03 0.70 -10.93
CA ALA A 126 -5.54 -0.62 -11.31
C ALA A 126 -6.78 -0.55 -12.22
N GLN A 127 -7.68 0.39 -11.97
CA GLN A 127 -8.89 0.56 -12.78
C GLN A 127 -8.56 1.03 -14.20
N MET A 128 -7.65 2.00 -14.34
CA MET A 128 -7.20 2.48 -15.64
C MET A 128 -6.48 1.39 -16.43
N ARG A 129 -5.63 0.57 -15.77
CA ARG A 129 -4.97 -0.58 -16.41
C ARG A 129 -5.98 -1.59 -16.94
N LYS A 130 -7.01 -1.93 -16.15
CA LYS A 130 -8.10 -2.83 -16.57
C LYS A 130 -8.83 -2.27 -17.79
N LEU A 131 -9.13 -0.97 -17.81
CA LEU A 131 -9.79 -0.31 -18.93
C LEU A 131 -8.94 -0.38 -20.21
N MET A 132 -7.65 -0.07 -20.13
CA MET A 132 -6.74 -0.14 -21.28
C MET A 132 -6.56 -1.57 -21.79
N GLN A 133 -6.43 -2.56 -20.91
CA GLN A 133 -6.38 -3.97 -21.31
C GLN A 133 -7.67 -4.41 -22.00
N ALA A 134 -8.84 -3.99 -21.52
CA ALA A 134 -10.12 -4.29 -22.14
C ALA A 134 -10.26 -3.70 -23.56
N THR A 135 -9.54 -2.61 -23.85
CA THR A 135 -9.49 -2.00 -25.20
C THR A 135 -8.38 -2.57 -26.08
N GLY A 136 -7.69 -3.64 -25.63
CA GLY A 136 -6.62 -4.31 -26.40
C GLY A 136 -5.27 -3.59 -26.38
N GLN A 137 -5.08 -2.62 -25.50
CA GLN A 137 -3.80 -1.93 -25.36
C GLN A 137 -2.85 -2.70 -24.43
N THR A 138 -1.59 -2.79 -24.81
CA THR A 138 -0.55 -3.35 -23.94
C THR A 138 -0.16 -2.32 -22.89
N VAL A 139 -0.37 -2.66 -21.62
CA VAL A 139 -0.02 -1.80 -20.49
C VAL A 139 1.24 -2.38 -19.81
N PRO A 140 2.27 -1.56 -19.53
CA PRO A 140 3.41 -2.01 -18.76
C PRO A 140 2.99 -2.54 -17.38
N GLU A 141 3.60 -3.63 -16.94
CA GLU A 141 3.40 -4.17 -15.61
C GLU A 141 4.03 -3.23 -14.57
N ALA A 142 3.20 -2.55 -13.81
CA ALA A 142 3.67 -1.73 -12.70
C ALA A 142 3.93 -2.62 -11.48
N LYS A 143 5.11 -2.49 -10.90
CA LYS A 143 5.48 -3.20 -9.66
C LYS A 143 5.19 -2.29 -8.48
N PRO A 144 4.31 -2.68 -7.55
CA PRO A 144 4.00 -1.84 -6.41
C PRO A 144 5.20 -1.70 -5.46
N ILE A 145 5.18 -0.67 -4.66
CA ILE A 145 6.03 -0.50 -3.48
C ILE A 145 5.30 -1.15 -2.30
N LEU A 146 5.97 -2.05 -1.59
CA LEU A 146 5.43 -2.62 -0.36
C LEU A 146 5.80 -1.71 0.82
N GLU A 147 4.81 -1.04 1.39
CA GLU A 147 4.97 -0.31 2.64
C GLU A 147 4.60 -1.19 3.82
N VAL A 148 5.45 -1.22 4.84
CA VAL A 148 5.29 -2.09 6.00
C VAL A 148 5.24 -1.28 7.30
N ASN A 149 4.43 -1.77 8.25
CA ASN A 149 4.34 -1.24 9.61
C ASN A 149 5.33 -1.99 10.51
N PRO A 150 6.48 -1.40 10.89
CA PRO A 150 7.51 -2.09 11.65
C PRO A 150 7.05 -2.49 13.06
N ALA A 151 6.01 -1.85 13.61
CA ALA A 151 5.46 -2.15 14.92
C ALA A 151 4.45 -3.32 14.90
N HIS A 152 4.01 -3.76 13.73
CA HIS A 152 3.04 -4.84 13.62
C HIS A 152 3.64 -6.20 14.00
N SER A 153 2.88 -7.03 14.74
CA SER A 153 3.34 -8.33 15.24
C SER A 153 3.86 -9.28 14.16
N LEU A 154 3.29 -9.22 12.94
CA LEU A 154 3.76 -10.02 11.81
C LEU A 154 5.17 -9.60 11.36
N LEU A 155 5.48 -8.30 11.35
CA LEU A 155 6.81 -7.80 11.01
C LEU A 155 7.84 -8.18 12.09
N LEU A 156 7.45 -8.10 13.36
CA LEU A 156 8.30 -8.55 14.48
C LEU A 156 8.59 -10.06 14.40
N ARG A 157 7.59 -10.86 13.99
CA ARG A 157 7.78 -12.30 13.77
C ARG A 157 8.70 -12.57 12.58
N LEU A 158 8.54 -11.85 11.46
CA LEU A 158 9.42 -11.93 10.29
C LEU A 158 10.87 -11.58 10.66
N ALA A 159 11.08 -10.53 11.46
CA ALA A 159 12.41 -10.13 11.90
C ALA A 159 13.11 -11.21 12.76
N ALA A 160 12.33 -11.97 13.53
CA ALA A 160 12.83 -13.04 14.41
C ALA A 160 12.96 -14.40 13.69
N GLU A 161 12.42 -14.55 12.46
CA GLU A 161 12.41 -15.83 11.76
C GLU A 161 13.78 -16.18 11.19
N THR A 162 14.31 -17.34 11.61
CA THR A 162 15.62 -17.84 11.19
C THR A 162 15.55 -18.96 10.14
N ASP A 163 14.41 -19.63 10.01
CA ASP A 163 14.17 -20.61 8.95
C ASP A 163 13.83 -19.90 7.64
N GLU A 164 14.67 -20.09 6.63
CA GLU A 164 14.53 -19.40 5.34
C GLU A 164 13.25 -19.80 4.59
N ALA A 165 12.81 -21.05 4.68
CA ALA A 165 11.60 -21.49 4.01
C ALA A 165 10.35 -20.87 4.65
N ARG A 166 10.36 -20.80 6.00
CA ARG A 166 9.28 -20.17 6.76
C ARG A 166 9.26 -18.65 6.58
N PHE A 167 10.43 -18.02 6.52
CA PHE A 167 10.55 -16.59 6.19
C PHE A 167 9.97 -16.31 4.80
N ALA A 168 10.31 -17.14 3.81
CA ALA A 168 9.78 -17.01 2.46
C ALA A 168 8.24 -17.11 2.41
N ASP A 169 7.67 -18.10 3.11
CA ASP A 169 6.22 -18.24 3.21
C ASP A 169 5.56 -17.04 3.90
N LEU A 170 6.14 -16.50 4.97
CA LEU A 170 5.63 -15.31 5.68
C LEU A 170 5.75 -14.04 4.83
N ALA A 171 6.85 -13.85 4.09
CA ALA A 171 7.05 -12.71 3.21
C ALA A 171 6.03 -12.69 2.05
N LEU A 172 5.80 -13.84 1.42
CA LEU A 172 4.78 -13.97 0.37
C LEU A 172 3.37 -13.79 0.93
N LEU A 173 3.09 -14.30 2.13
CA LEU A 173 1.81 -14.07 2.80
C LEU A 173 1.56 -12.59 3.07
N LEU A 174 2.60 -11.83 3.44
CA LEU A 174 2.50 -10.39 3.70
C LEU A 174 2.04 -9.63 2.46
N VAL A 175 2.62 -9.92 1.29
CA VAL A 175 2.22 -9.30 0.00
C VAL A 175 0.81 -9.73 -0.41
N ASP A 176 0.51 -11.02 -0.30
CA ASP A 176 -0.82 -11.55 -0.64
C ASP A 176 -1.92 -10.91 0.23
N GLN A 177 -1.65 -10.72 1.53
CA GLN A 177 -2.58 -10.03 2.44
C GLN A 177 -2.77 -8.56 2.05
N ALA A 178 -1.71 -7.85 1.66
CA ALA A 178 -1.81 -6.48 1.20
C ALA A 178 -2.67 -6.38 -0.07
N HIS A 179 -2.49 -7.28 -1.03
CA HIS A 179 -3.34 -7.38 -2.22
C HIS A 179 -4.81 -7.61 -1.88
N LEU A 180 -5.09 -8.57 -1.00
CA LEU A 180 -6.47 -8.88 -0.59
C LEU A 180 -7.12 -7.73 0.18
N ALA A 181 -6.37 -7.05 1.05
CA ALA A 181 -6.87 -5.91 1.82
C ALA A 181 -7.28 -4.72 0.94
N GLU A 182 -6.69 -4.61 -0.26
CA GLU A 182 -7.05 -3.60 -1.25
C GLU A 182 -8.21 -4.03 -2.18
N GLY A 183 -8.79 -5.21 -1.96
CA GLY A 183 -9.83 -5.78 -2.80
C GLY A 183 -9.31 -6.45 -4.07
N GLY A 184 -7.99 -6.66 -4.18
CA GLY A 184 -7.36 -7.36 -5.29
C GLY A 184 -7.62 -8.86 -5.28
N GLN A 185 -7.32 -9.51 -6.41
CA GLN A 185 -7.37 -10.96 -6.56
C GLN A 185 -5.96 -11.52 -6.61
N LEU A 186 -5.74 -12.65 -5.96
CA LEU A 186 -4.45 -13.36 -6.03
C LEU A 186 -4.33 -14.12 -7.34
N GLU A 187 -3.15 -14.09 -7.95
CA GLU A 187 -2.85 -14.87 -9.16
C GLU A 187 -2.92 -16.39 -8.89
N ALA A 188 -2.48 -16.83 -7.72
CA ALA A 188 -2.45 -18.22 -7.30
C ALA A 188 -3.13 -18.45 -5.93
N PRO A 189 -4.47 -18.37 -5.82
CA PRO A 189 -5.18 -18.51 -4.54
C PRO A 189 -4.90 -19.83 -3.83
N GLY A 190 -4.73 -20.92 -4.59
CA GLY A 190 -4.39 -22.24 -4.04
C GLY A 190 -3.02 -22.26 -3.34
N ALA A 191 -2.03 -21.59 -3.90
CA ALA A 191 -0.71 -21.47 -3.28
C ALA A 191 -0.75 -20.64 -1.99
N PHE A 192 -1.55 -19.58 -1.96
CA PHE A 192 -1.81 -18.81 -0.75
C PHE A 192 -2.39 -19.69 0.37
N VAL A 193 -3.44 -20.46 0.08
CA VAL A 193 -4.06 -21.36 1.07
C VAL A 193 -3.06 -22.41 1.57
N GLN A 194 -2.25 -23.00 0.70
CA GLN A 194 -1.22 -23.95 1.10
C GLN A 194 -0.16 -23.32 2.02
N ARG A 195 0.32 -22.12 1.71
CA ARG A 195 1.24 -21.35 2.57
C ARG A 195 0.63 -21.07 3.94
N LEU A 196 -0.61 -20.54 3.94
CA LEU A 196 -1.34 -20.25 5.16
C LEU A 196 -1.44 -21.49 6.05
N ASN A 197 -1.80 -22.64 5.48
CA ASN A 197 -1.89 -23.90 6.21
C ASN A 197 -0.53 -24.34 6.79
N ARG A 198 0.57 -24.22 6.03
CA ARG A 198 1.92 -24.54 6.57
C ARG A 198 2.29 -23.66 7.76
N ILE A 199 1.97 -22.35 7.69
CA ILE A 199 2.28 -21.41 8.77
C ILE A 199 1.45 -21.68 10.02
N LEU A 200 0.18 -22.07 9.85
CA LEU A 200 -0.75 -22.32 10.95
C LEU A 200 -0.51 -23.68 11.64
N LEU A 201 -0.07 -24.67 10.86
CA LEU A 201 0.10 -26.05 11.38
C LEU A 201 1.51 -26.32 11.93
N GLY A 202 2.45 -25.40 11.76
CA GLY A 202 3.80 -25.49 12.33
C GLY A 202 4.85 -25.83 11.38
#